data_fa5af72d23e1ff8b1839c2c1d02319db
#
_entry.id   fa5af72d23e1ff8b1839c2c1d02319db
#
_cell.length_a   1.000
_cell.length_b   1.000
_cell.length_c   1.000
_cell.angle_alpha   90.00
_cell.angle_beta   90.00
_cell.angle_gamma   90.00
#
_symmetry.space_group_name_H-M   'P 1'
#
loop_
_entity.id
_entity.type
_entity.pdbx_description
1 polymer ?
#
loop_
_entity_poly.entity_id
_entity_poly.type
_entity_poly.pdbx_seq_one_letter_code
_entity_poly.pdbx_strand_id
1 'polypeptide(L)'
;MAQTNVLKLNAASNKPASRQGKQAATRKAAATIAGQFRRQHIAACAVALLAGSLTFLSVHHLATGYQAVTHCADWEAIISACGIDLGFLLLELAQLVTVRDATLKVVARWANPAIGITLAGSAALNSFAFMQGAAASPLAIGAAILMGCFLPGFIYVLTRVSAHLAHH
;
A
#
# COMPACT_ATOMS: atom_id res chain seq x y z
N MET A 1 -67.78 13.28 21.37
CA MET A 1 -67.38 11.85 21.37
C MET A 1 -66.30 11.51 20.29
N ALA A 2 -65.33 12.37 20.07
CA ALA A 2 -64.31 12.15 19.00
C ALA A 2 -62.83 12.05 19.49
N GLN A 3 -62.58 12.13 20.79
CA GLN A 3 -61.19 12.08 21.30
C GLN A 3 -60.70 10.69 21.75
N THR A 4 -61.55 9.69 21.85
CA THR A 4 -61.20 8.37 22.37
C THR A 4 -60.60 7.44 21.32
N ASN A 5 -60.65 7.75 20.02
CA ASN A 5 -60.17 6.90 18.95
C ASN A 5 -58.71 7.16 18.55
N VAL A 6 -58.16 8.34 18.86
CA VAL A 6 -56.79 8.69 18.49
C VAL A 6 -55.77 8.02 19.44
N LEU A 7 -56.14 7.80 20.70
CA LEU A 7 -55.24 7.14 21.68
C LEU A 7 -55.09 5.62 21.47
N LYS A 8 -56.02 4.97 20.81
CA LYS A 8 -55.92 3.53 20.51
C LYS A 8 -55.03 3.23 19.29
N LEU A 9 -54.85 4.15 18.35
CA LEU A 9 -54.01 3.96 17.19
C LEU A 9 -52.50 4.07 17.51
N ASN A 10 -52.11 4.86 18.50
CA ASN A 10 -50.71 5.02 18.90
C ASN A 10 -50.19 3.89 19.81
N ALA A 11 -51.08 3.13 20.46
CA ALA A 11 -50.67 2.00 21.31
C ALA A 11 -50.36 0.70 20.55
N ALA A 12 -50.78 0.57 19.29
CA ALA A 12 -50.55 -0.60 18.48
C ALA A 12 -49.22 -0.62 17.74
N SER A 13 -48.50 0.52 17.69
CA SER A 13 -47.23 0.65 16.92
C SER A 13 -45.97 0.31 17.72
N ASN A 14 -46.05 0.11 19.04
CA ASN A 14 -44.91 -0.14 19.90
C ASN A 14 -44.87 -1.60 20.38
N LYS A 15 -45.01 -2.59 19.50
CA LYS A 15 -44.64 -3.96 19.87
C LYS A 15 -43.10 -4.01 20.00
N PRO A 16 -42.57 -4.28 21.21
CA PRO A 16 -41.11 -4.45 21.36
C PRO A 16 -40.67 -5.58 20.46
N ALA A 17 -39.77 -5.27 19.52
CA ALA A 17 -39.20 -6.31 18.66
C ALA A 17 -38.69 -7.44 19.54
N SER A 18 -39.14 -8.68 19.28
CA SER A 18 -38.88 -9.83 20.13
C SER A 18 -37.34 -9.94 20.33
N ARG A 19 -36.89 -10.34 21.52
CA ARG A 19 -35.45 -10.51 21.82
C ARG A 19 -34.73 -11.36 20.76
N GLN A 20 -35.42 -12.31 20.15
CA GLN A 20 -34.93 -13.15 19.06
C GLN A 20 -34.68 -12.36 17.76
N GLY A 21 -35.54 -11.41 17.40
CA GLY A 21 -35.34 -10.58 16.21
C GLY A 21 -34.12 -9.66 16.36
N LYS A 22 -33.89 -9.08 17.54
CA LYS A 22 -32.70 -8.29 17.82
C LYS A 22 -31.43 -9.11 17.78
N GLN A 23 -31.43 -10.32 18.35
CA GLN A 23 -30.28 -11.22 18.30
C GLN A 23 -29.95 -11.69 16.88
N ALA A 24 -30.96 -12.02 16.06
CA ALA A 24 -30.76 -12.39 14.67
C ALA A 24 -30.18 -11.25 13.82
N ALA A 25 -30.65 -10.01 14.03
CA ALA A 25 -30.11 -8.83 13.37
C ALA A 25 -28.65 -8.57 13.77
N THR A 26 -28.32 -8.68 15.05
CA THR A 26 -26.94 -8.51 15.55
C THR A 26 -26.00 -9.59 14.99
N ARG A 27 -26.44 -10.85 14.91
CA ARG A 27 -25.64 -11.93 14.31
C ARG A 27 -25.40 -11.71 12.82
N LYS A 28 -26.42 -11.27 12.06
CA LYS A 28 -26.24 -10.92 10.64
C LYS A 28 -25.28 -9.77 10.45
N ALA A 29 -25.39 -8.69 11.24
CA ALA A 29 -24.47 -7.56 11.20
C ALA A 29 -23.03 -8.00 11.53
N ALA A 30 -22.82 -8.80 12.57
CA ALA A 30 -21.52 -9.34 12.93
C ALA A 30 -20.92 -10.22 11.82
N ALA A 31 -21.72 -11.09 11.18
CA ALA A 31 -21.26 -11.92 10.07
C ALA A 31 -20.89 -11.09 8.83
N THR A 32 -21.63 -10.01 8.54
CA THR A 32 -21.31 -9.10 7.44
C THR A 32 -20.01 -8.36 7.69
N ILE A 33 -19.81 -7.85 8.92
CA ILE A 33 -18.58 -7.16 9.33
C ILE A 33 -17.39 -8.13 9.23
N ALA A 34 -17.50 -9.34 9.79
CA ALA A 34 -16.45 -10.35 9.70
C ALA A 34 -16.09 -10.71 8.25
N GLY A 35 -17.11 -10.79 7.36
CA GLY A 35 -16.91 -11.04 5.94
C GLY A 35 -16.18 -9.89 5.23
N GLN A 36 -16.46 -8.63 5.60
CA GLN A 36 -15.76 -7.46 5.07
C GLN A 36 -14.30 -7.43 5.53
N PHE A 37 -14.02 -7.63 6.82
CA PHE A 37 -12.67 -7.71 7.35
C PHE A 37 -11.83 -8.77 6.63
N ARG A 38 -12.39 -9.97 6.47
CA ARG A 38 -11.69 -11.05 5.75
C ARG A 38 -11.35 -10.67 4.30
N ARG A 39 -12.27 -10.02 3.58
CA ARG A 39 -12.01 -9.57 2.19
C ARG A 39 -10.95 -8.50 2.13
N GLN A 40 -10.95 -7.54 3.05
CA GLN A 40 -9.94 -6.50 3.13
C GLN A 40 -8.55 -7.07 3.42
N HIS A 41 -8.43 -8.01 4.36
CA HIS A 41 -7.15 -8.67 4.63
C HIS A 41 -6.64 -9.48 3.44
N ILE A 42 -7.50 -10.20 2.73
CA ILE A 42 -7.11 -10.92 1.51
C ILE A 42 -6.62 -9.95 0.44
N ALA A 43 -7.31 -8.84 0.23
CA ALA A 43 -6.90 -7.81 -0.72
C ALA A 43 -5.57 -7.18 -0.31
N ALA A 44 -5.38 -6.83 0.97
CA ALA A 44 -4.13 -6.30 1.50
C ALA A 44 -2.96 -7.27 1.27
N CYS A 45 -3.14 -8.55 1.58
CA CYS A 45 -2.13 -9.59 1.33
C CYS A 45 -1.80 -9.74 -0.16
N ALA A 46 -2.80 -9.73 -1.03
CA ALA A 46 -2.58 -9.83 -2.48
C ALA A 46 -1.78 -8.63 -3.02
N VAL A 47 -2.13 -7.42 -2.58
CA VAL A 47 -1.40 -6.19 -2.96
C VAL A 47 0.03 -6.20 -2.39
N ALA A 48 0.22 -6.66 -1.15
CA ALA A 48 1.54 -6.79 -0.53
C ALA A 48 2.42 -7.81 -1.26
N LEU A 49 1.86 -8.95 -1.67
CA LEU A 49 2.58 -9.96 -2.46
C LEU A 49 2.98 -9.41 -3.83
N LEU A 50 2.10 -8.66 -4.49
CA LEU A 50 2.42 -8.02 -5.76
C LEU A 50 3.54 -6.98 -5.58
N ALA A 51 3.45 -6.14 -4.55
CA ALA A 51 4.51 -5.17 -4.23
C ALA A 51 5.85 -5.87 -3.96
N GLY A 52 5.85 -6.96 -3.18
CA GLY A 52 7.07 -7.76 -2.90
C GLY A 52 7.67 -8.38 -4.17
N SER A 53 6.83 -8.91 -5.07
CA SER A 53 7.29 -9.47 -6.35
C SER A 53 7.93 -8.40 -7.24
N LEU A 54 7.32 -7.22 -7.29
CA LEU A 54 7.86 -6.09 -8.05
C LEU A 54 9.15 -5.54 -7.42
N THR A 55 9.24 -5.52 -6.09
CA THR A 55 10.48 -5.15 -5.39
C THR A 55 11.61 -6.12 -5.73
N PHE A 56 11.34 -7.42 -5.76
CA PHE A 56 12.34 -8.42 -6.17
C PHE A 56 12.83 -8.20 -7.60
N LEU A 57 11.92 -7.88 -8.53
CA LEU A 57 12.27 -7.52 -9.90
C LEU A 57 13.07 -6.21 -9.96
N SER A 58 12.67 -5.21 -9.17
CA SER A 58 13.35 -3.92 -9.07
C SER A 58 14.79 -4.08 -8.61
N VAL A 59 15.05 -4.89 -7.56
CA VAL A 59 16.41 -5.15 -7.05
C VAL A 59 17.35 -5.63 -8.14
N HIS A 60 16.89 -6.52 -9.03
CA HIS A 60 17.72 -7.01 -10.13
C HIS A 60 18.12 -5.89 -11.10
N HIS A 61 17.16 -5.07 -11.54
CA HIS A 61 17.43 -3.94 -12.43
C HIS A 61 18.26 -2.85 -11.73
N LEU A 62 17.96 -2.59 -10.47
CA LEU A 62 18.68 -1.60 -9.66
C LEU A 62 20.15 -2.01 -9.48
N ALA A 63 20.42 -3.30 -9.21
CA ALA A 63 21.78 -3.84 -9.10
C ALA A 63 22.54 -3.69 -10.43
N THR A 64 21.89 -4.00 -11.56
CA THR A 64 22.49 -3.83 -12.90
C THR A 64 22.82 -2.35 -13.16
N GLY A 65 21.88 -1.44 -12.87
CA GLY A 65 22.12 0.00 -13.03
C GLY A 65 23.21 0.54 -12.11
N TYR A 66 23.24 0.07 -10.85
CA TYR A 66 24.26 0.43 -9.88
C TYR A 66 25.66 -0.03 -10.30
N GLN A 67 25.79 -1.29 -10.72
CA GLN A 67 27.04 -1.85 -11.20
C GLN A 67 27.58 -1.11 -12.43
N ALA A 68 26.69 -0.76 -13.35
CA ALA A 68 27.11 -0.03 -14.55
C ALA A 68 27.65 1.38 -14.26
N VAL A 69 27.20 2.01 -13.17
CA VAL A 69 27.68 3.35 -12.75
C VAL A 69 28.92 3.25 -11.89
N THR A 70 28.99 2.28 -10.96
CA THR A 70 30.04 2.20 -9.95
C THR A 70 31.16 1.24 -10.29
N HIS A 71 30.94 0.34 -11.27
CA HIS A 71 31.87 -0.74 -11.66
C HIS A 71 32.25 -1.65 -10.47
N CYS A 72 31.35 -1.81 -9.49
CA CYS A 72 31.55 -2.65 -8.32
C CYS A 72 31.31 -4.13 -8.63
N ALA A 73 31.64 -5.01 -7.70
CA ALA A 73 31.35 -6.44 -7.81
C ALA A 73 29.83 -6.72 -7.75
N ASP A 74 29.38 -7.82 -8.40
CA ASP A 74 27.95 -8.18 -8.49
C ASP A 74 27.27 -8.24 -7.13
N TRP A 75 27.92 -8.83 -6.13
CA TRP A 75 27.37 -8.96 -4.78
C TRP A 75 27.23 -7.61 -4.07
N GLU A 76 28.13 -6.66 -4.30
CA GLU A 76 28.05 -5.29 -3.74
C GLU A 76 26.88 -4.54 -4.35
N ALA A 77 26.70 -4.69 -5.67
CA ALA A 77 25.55 -4.10 -6.38
C ALA A 77 24.22 -4.64 -5.85
N ILE A 78 24.10 -5.96 -5.63
CA ILE A 78 22.90 -6.59 -5.09
C ILE A 78 22.61 -6.10 -3.66
N ILE A 79 23.63 -6.05 -2.78
CA ILE A 79 23.45 -5.55 -1.40
C ILE A 79 23.01 -4.09 -1.42
N SER A 80 23.63 -3.26 -2.25
CA SER A 80 23.29 -1.85 -2.37
C SER A 80 21.86 -1.65 -2.90
N ALA A 81 21.46 -2.42 -3.91
CA ALA A 81 20.11 -2.42 -4.46
C ALA A 81 19.06 -2.85 -3.42
N CYS A 82 19.35 -3.94 -2.69
CA CYS A 82 18.50 -4.36 -1.57
C CYS A 82 18.40 -3.28 -0.49
N GLY A 83 19.51 -2.63 -0.15
CA GLY A 83 19.54 -1.55 0.83
C GLY A 83 18.66 -0.35 0.43
N ILE A 84 18.67 0.00 -0.84
CA ILE A 84 17.84 1.09 -1.38
C ILE A 84 16.37 0.70 -1.34
N ASP A 85 15.97 -0.42 -1.93
CA ASP A 85 14.56 -0.81 -2.05
C ASP A 85 13.95 -1.23 -0.70
N LEU A 86 14.67 -1.98 0.14
CA LEU A 86 14.19 -2.32 1.48
C LEU A 86 14.22 -1.11 2.42
N GLY A 87 15.18 -0.19 2.24
CA GLY A 87 15.28 1.02 3.06
C GLY A 87 14.05 1.88 2.98
N PHE A 88 13.52 2.14 1.78
CA PHE A 88 12.29 2.92 1.66
C PHE A 88 11.06 2.17 2.20
N LEU A 89 10.97 0.86 1.98
CA LEU A 89 9.87 0.04 2.52
C LEU A 89 9.86 0.05 4.05
N LEU A 90 11.03 -0.01 4.70
CA LEU A 90 11.16 0.08 6.15
C LEU A 90 10.76 1.47 6.69
N LEU A 91 11.13 2.55 5.97
CA LEU A 91 10.71 3.91 6.33
C LEU A 91 9.19 4.10 6.19
N GLU A 92 8.59 3.53 5.15
CA GLU A 92 7.14 3.48 4.98
C GLU A 92 6.47 2.72 6.12
N LEU A 93 6.97 1.51 6.43
CA LEU A 93 6.45 0.69 7.51
C LEU A 93 6.54 1.40 8.86
N ALA A 94 7.66 2.08 9.13
CA ALA A 94 7.84 2.85 10.35
C ALA A 94 6.78 3.95 10.52
N GLN A 95 6.38 4.63 9.42
CA GLN A 95 5.29 5.61 9.47
C GLN A 95 3.93 4.96 9.75
N LEU A 96 3.68 3.77 9.17
CA LEU A 96 2.41 3.08 9.32
C LEU A 96 2.20 2.48 10.71
N VAL A 97 3.27 1.98 11.34
CA VAL A 97 3.21 1.36 12.68
C VAL A 97 3.18 2.41 13.79
N THR A 98 3.56 3.65 13.51
CA THR A 98 3.62 4.70 14.51
C THR A 98 2.22 5.20 14.90
N VAL A 99 1.76 4.83 16.09
CA VAL A 99 0.40 5.11 16.60
C VAL A 99 0.28 6.51 17.25
N ARG A 100 1.39 7.10 17.73
CA ARG A 100 1.36 8.40 18.41
C ARG A 100 1.53 9.55 17.43
N ASP A 101 0.55 10.45 17.34
CA ASP A 101 0.56 11.61 16.45
C ASP A 101 1.80 12.50 16.58
N ALA A 102 2.28 12.73 17.81
CA ALA A 102 3.48 13.53 18.03
C ALA A 102 4.73 12.84 17.45
N THR A 103 4.88 11.54 17.67
CA THR A 103 5.99 10.74 17.12
C THR A 103 5.87 10.62 15.61
N LEU A 104 4.65 10.42 15.08
CA LEU A 104 4.39 10.34 13.64
C LEU A 104 4.85 11.60 12.91
N LYS A 105 4.58 12.80 13.45
CA LYS A 105 5.04 14.06 12.86
C LYS A 105 6.56 14.15 12.78
N VAL A 106 7.26 13.70 13.81
CA VAL A 106 8.74 13.68 13.83
C VAL A 106 9.28 12.67 12.83
N VAL A 107 8.76 11.44 12.84
CA VAL A 107 9.15 10.37 11.91
C VAL A 107 8.88 10.81 10.46
N ALA A 108 7.69 11.31 10.15
CA ALA A 108 7.32 11.75 8.81
C ALA A 108 8.20 12.90 8.29
N ARG A 109 8.61 13.82 9.16
CA ARG A 109 9.50 14.93 8.79
C ARG A 109 10.82 14.46 8.19
N TRP A 110 11.37 13.36 8.71
CA TRP A 110 12.64 12.81 8.25
C TRP A 110 12.46 11.70 7.21
N ALA A 111 11.45 10.86 7.39
CA ALA A 111 11.19 9.74 6.49
C ALA A 111 10.71 10.20 5.11
N ASN A 112 9.84 11.22 5.00
CA ASN A 112 9.31 11.65 3.71
C ASN A 112 10.40 12.12 2.72
N PRO A 113 11.34 13.02 3.10
CA PRO A 113 12.43 13.38 2.19
C PRO A 113 13.36 12.19 1.89
N ALA A 114 13.64 11.32 2.88
CA ALA A 114 14.46 10.13 2.66
C ALA A 114 13.78 9.17 1.65
N ILE A 115 12.49 8.90 1.79
CA ILE A 115 11.70 8.11 0.82
C ILE A 115 11.75 8.75 -0.55
N GLY A 116 11.55 10.07 -0.66
CA GLY A 116 11.61 10.79 -1.94
C GLY A 116 12.96 10.66 -2.64
N ILE A 117 14.08 10.83 -1.90
CA ILE A 117 15.43 10.68 -2.42
C ILE A 117 15.68 9.23 -2.86
N THR A 118 15.28 8.26 -2.04
CA THR A 118 15.46 6.83 -2.35
C THR A 118 14.66 6.41 -3.58
N LEU A 119 13.40 6.86 -3.70
CA LEU A 119 12.58 6.62 -4.89
C LEU A 119 13.17 7.25 -6.15
N ALA A 120 13.67 8.49 -6.06
CA ALA A 120 14.31 9.15 -7.19
C ALA A 120 15.60 8.43 -7.61
N GLY A 121 16.42 8.00 -6.65
CA GLY A 121 17.62 7.20 -6.91
C GLY A 121 17.29 5.84 -7.55
N SER A 122 16.30 5.13 -7.00
CA SER A 122 15.83 3.87 -7.55
C SER A 122 15.30 4.05 -8.98
N ALA A 123 14.50 5.09 -9.23
CA ALA A 123 13.99 5.42 -10.56
C ALA A 123 15.12 5.69 -11.57
N ALA A 124 16.12 6.48 -11.16
CA ALA A 124 17.25 6.82 -12.02
C ALA A 124 18.08 5.57 -12.39
N LEU A 125 18.41 4.72 -11.42
CA LEU A 125 19.21 3.51 -11.64
C LEU A 125 18.44 2.45 -12.45
N ASN A 126 17.14 2.27 -12.17
CA ASN A 126 16.28 1.40 -12.97
C ASN A 126 16.18 1.90 -14.43
N SER A 127 15.98 3.21 -14.63
CA SER A 127 15.96 3.81 -15.98
C SER A 127 17.27 3.58 -16.71
N PHE A 128 18.40 3.73 -16.02
CA PHE A 128 19.71 3.49 -16.59
C PHE A 128 19.90 2.03 -16.99
N ALA A 129 19.48 1.08 -16.15
CA ALA A 129 19.53 -0.35 -16.47
C ALA A 129 18.68 -0.69 -17.70
N PHE A 130 17.47 -0.16 -17.80
CA PHE A 130 16.61 -0.36 -19.00
C PHE A 130 17.20 0.27 -20.24
N MET A 131 17.88 1.43 -20.12
CA MET A 131 18.52 2.08 -21.27
C MET A 131 19.67 1.27 -21.85
N GLN A 132 20.40 0.49 -21.02
CA GLN A 132 21.48 -0.38 -21.54
C GLN A 132 20.96 -1.47 -22.47
N GLY A 133 19.75 -1.98 -22.24
CA GLY A 133 19.10 -2.96 -23.13
C GLY A 133 18.29 -2.35 -24.27
N ALA A 134 18.13 -1.02 -24.30
CA ALA A 134 17.30 -0.36 -25.30
C ALA A 134 18.05 -0.16 -26.62
N ALA A 135 17.33 -0.32 -27.74
CA ALA A 135 17.86 0.11 -29.04
C ALA A 135 18.14 1.62 -29.05
N ALA A 136 19.13 2.07 -29.82
CA ALA A 136 19.54 3.47 -29.89
C ALA A 136 18.51 4.38 -30.61
N SER A 137 17.22 4.18 -30.38
CA SER A 137 16.15 5.02 -30.90
C SER A 137 15.58 5.92 -29.79
N PRO A 138 15.21 7.17 -30.09
CA PRO A 138 14.64 8.08 -29.09
C PRO A 138 13.39 7.53 -28.40
N LEU A 139 12.59 6.75 -29.14
CA LEU A 139 11.40 6.10 -28.61
C LEU A 139 11.74 5.01 -27.60
N ALA A 140 12.74 4.16 -27.89
CA ALA A 140 13.18 3.11 -26.98
C ALA A 140 13.81 3.68 -25.70
N ILE A 141 14.59 4.75 -25.83
CA ILE A 141 15.18 5.46 -24.69
C ILE A 141 14.06 6.07 -23.81
N GLY A 142 13.08 6.74 -24.42
CA GLY A 142 11.94 7.29 -23.70
C GLY A 142 11.13 6.21 -22.97
N ALA A 143 10.88 5.08 -23.61
CA ALA A 143 10.20 3.94 -23.00
C ALA A 143 11.02 3.36 -21.80
N ALA A 144 12.33 3.24 -21.94
CA ALA A 144 13.22 2.75 -20.88
C ALA A 144 13.17 3.67 -19.65
N ILE A 145 13.24 4.98 -19.83
CA ILE A 145 13.12 5.97 -18.76
C ILE A 145 11.75 5.86 -18.08
N LEU A 146 10.68 5.78 -18.87
CA LEU A 146 9.31 5.64 -18.33
C LEU A 146 9.17 4.38 -17.48
N MET A 147 9.65 3.24 -17.96
CA MET A 147 9.59 1.97 -17.24
C MET A 147 10.43 2.00 -15.95
N GLY A 148 11.59 2.61 -15.99
CA GLY A 148 12.46 2.76 -14.81
C GLY A 148 11.84 3.64 -13.73
N CYS A 149 11.14 4.70 -14.10
CA CYS A 149 10.41 5.56 -13.17
C CYS A 149 9.12 4.89 -12.66
N PHE A 150 8.42 4.14 -13.54
CA PHE A 150 7.15 3.52 -13.21
C PHE A 150 7.29 2.46 -12.12
N LEU A 151 8.35 1.64 -12.16
CA LEU A 151 8.51 0.49 -11.27
C LEU A 151 8.56 0.89 -9.78
N PRO A 152 9.48 1.76 -9.32
CA PRO A 152 9.53 2.18 -7.92
C PRO A 152 8.30 3.01 -7.51
N GLY A 153 7.77 3.84 -8.39
CA GLY A 153 6.56 4.61 -8.15
C GLY A 153 5.33 3.70 -7.93
N PHE A 154 5.21 2.64 -8.72
CA PHE A 154 4.11 1.69 -8.60
C PHE A 154 4.23 0.85 -7.31
N ILE A 155 5.44 0.39 -6.95
CA ILE A 155 5.70 -0.29 -5.67
C ILE A 155 5.27 0.61 -4.49
N TYR A 156 5.64 1.88 -4.52
CA TYR A 156 5.25 2.85 -3.48
C TYR A 156 3.74 2.96 -3.34
N VAL A 157 3.01 3.12 -4.45
CA VAL A 157 1.54 3.21 -4.43
C VAL A 157 0.92 1.92 -3.89
N LEU A 158 1.40 0.74 -4.34
CA LEU A 158 0.89 -0.55 -3.87
C LEU A 158 1.12 -0.73 -2.36
N THR A 159 2.27 -0.33 -1.85
CA THR A 159 2.59 -0.41 -0.42
C THR A 159 1.63 0.48 0.39
N ARG A 160 1.36 1.71 -0.07
CA ARG A 160 0.41 2.62 0.57
C ARG A 160 -1.03 2.07 0.55
N VAL A 161 -1.46 1.51 -0.58
CA VAL A 161 -2.79 0.90 -0.71
C VAL A 161 -2.92 -0.31 0.21
N SER A 162 -1.92 -1.21 0.21
CA SER A 162 -1.91 -2.39 1.09
C SER A 162 -2.03 -2.00 2.56
N ALA A 163 -1.24 -1.02 2.98
CA ALA A 163 -1.26 -0.51 4.34
C ALA A 163 -2.62 0.09 4.72
N HIS A 164 -3.21 0.89 3.84
CA HIS A 164 -4.53 1.47 4.07
C HIS A 164 -5.62 0.39 4.22
N LEU A 165 -5.57 -0.65 3.38
CA LEU A 165 -6.50 -1.79 3.46
C LEU A 165 -6.33 -2.64 4.72
N ALA A 166 -5.11 -2.71 5.27
CA ALA A 166 -4.83 -3.48 6.48
C ALA A 166 -5.30 -2.78 7.78
N HIS A 167 -5.42 -1.45 7.78
CA HIS A 167 -5.78 -0.66 8.95
C HIS A 167 -7.28 -0.33 9.07
N HIS A 168 -8.10 -0.62 8.06
CA HIS A 168 -9.56 -0.43 8.01
C HIS A 168 -10.31 -1.75 7.92
#